data_139447fd91b27b252ae8ab9b0e23f854
#
_entry.id   139447fd91b27b252ae8ab9b0e23f854
#
_cell.length_a   1.000
_cell.length_b   1.000
_cell.length_c   1.000
_cell.angle_alpha   90.00
_cell.angle_beta   90.00
_cell.angle_gamma   90.00
#
_symmetry.space_group_name_H-M   'P 1'
#
loop_
_entity.id
_entity.type
_entity.pdbx_description
1 polymer ?
#
loop_
_entity_poly.entity_id
_entity_poly.type
_entity_poly.pdbx_seq_one_letter_code
_entity_poly.pdbx_strand_id
1 'polypeptide(L)'
;MKFPLMHNVYESLSPQAELRRRSSSLPLFAIVGTPLALLTVWQPSTTNVGSLAIMVTGIILVGSAFSGYRRSQRRGPMLSIVPGGVAVHPYLGSIWFVLGQYAWFASMGPLMLISYLIYRDMLWAVIAFMVISCLALLASWTAAYRPGTIHRGPIMTLTPEYFEIHPMLADSPVRFPWTSGPRIVHTEVVKVKHCVIKQAYITTTGNETPMTIDITCLNLTAEQLQRVIGCFACRPQYRNILATTGGVDLVRALVSENPVGWPA
;
A
#
# COMPACT_ATOMS: atom_id res chain seq x y z
N MET A 1 -7.29 -1.06 32.53
CA MET A 1 -7.97 -0.62 31.30
C MET A 1 -8.22 -1.85 30.45
N LYS A 2 -9.46 -2.23 30.18
CA LYS A 2 -9.79 -3.32 29.25
C LYS A 2 -9.68 -2.73 27.86
N PHE A 3 -8.66 -3.13 27.09
CA PHE A 3 -8.57 -2.79 25.67
C PHE A 3 -9.76 -3.42 24.94
N PRO A 4 -10.45 -2.69 24.05
CA PRO A 4 -11.53 -3.25 23.27
C PRO A 4 -10.98 -4.40 22.40
N LEU A 5 -11.72 -5.47 22.42
CA LEU A 5 -11.41 -6.76 21.82
C LEU A 5 -10.80 -6.63 20.41
N MET A 6 -9.63 -7.24 20.23
CA MET A 6 -8.85 -7.41 19.00
C MET A 6 -9.66 -7.87 17.77
N HIS A 7 -10.87 -8.38 17.92
CA HIS A 7 -11.64 -9.01 16.83
C HIS A 7 -11.99 -8.07 15.68
N ASN A 8 -12.35 -6.82 15.95
CA ASN A 8 -12.74 -5.88 14.89
C ASN A 8 -11.58 -5.28 14.11
N VAL A 9 -10.38 -5.27 14.68
CA VAL A 9 -9.19 -4.69 14.05
C VAL A 9 -8.57 -5.65 13.04
N TYR A 10 -8.57 -6.95 13.34
CA TYR A 10 -8.07 -7.98 12.43
C TYR A 10 -8.94 -8.10 11.17
N GLU A 11 -10.26 -7.97 11.30
CA GLU A 11 -11.18 -8.03 10.16
C GLU A 11 -11.01 -6.85 9.20
N SER A 12 -10.69 -5.66 9.70
CA SER A 12 -10.41 -4.48 8.86
C SER A 12 -9.08 -4.54 8.10
N LEU A 13 -8.15 -5.38 8.55
CA LEU A 13 -6.82 -5.57 7.95
C LEU A 13 -6.73 -6.83 7.08
N SER A 14 -7.79 -7.60 6.95
CA SER A 14 -7.77 -8.75 6.06
C SER A 14 -7.51 -8.28 4.63
N PRO A 15 -6.67 -9.00 3.84
CA PRO A 15 -6.41 -8.67 2.44
C PRO A 15 -7.68 -8.59 1.62
N GLN A 16 -8.71 -9.38 1.98
CA GLN A 16 -10.01 -9.39 1.33
C GLN A 16 -10.83 -8.12 1.62
N ALA A 17 -10.82 -7.62 2.85
CA ALA A 17 -11.51 -6.38 3.21
C ALA A 17 -10.88 -5.17 2.51
N GLU A 18 -9.56 -5.12 2.43
CA GLU A 18 -8.83 -4.08 1.71
C GLU A 18 -9.08 -4.14 0.20
N LEU A 19 -9.11 -5.35 -0.39
CA LEU A 19 -9.47 -5.57 -1.79
C LEU A 19 -10.90 -5.10 -2.08
N ARG A 20 -11.89 -5.42 -1.24
CA ARG A 20 -13.27 -4.96 -1.41
C ARG A 20 -13.36 -3.44 -1.37
N ARG A 21 -12.68 -2.80 -0.43
CA ARG A 21 -12.68 -1.34 -0.30
C ARG A 21 -12.06 -0.64 -1.51
N ARG A 22 -10.99 -1.19 -2.08
CA ARG A 22 -10.30 -0.64 -3.26
C ARG A 22 -10.99 -0.99 -4.58
N SER A 23 -11.71 -2.09 -4.66
CA SER A 23 -12.45 -2.50 -5.86
C SER A 23 -13.75 -1.73 -6.08
N SER A 24 -14.25 -1.03 -5.07
CA SER A 24 -15.52 -0.30 -5.15
C SER A 24 -15.56 0.83 -6.20
N SER A 25 -14.39 1.33 -6.61
CA SER A 25 -14.29 2.36 -7.65
C SER A 25 -14.35 1.80 -9.09
N LEU A 26 -14.00 0.54 -9.31
CA LEU A 26 -13.96 -0.04 -10.65
C LEU A 26 -15.33 -0.12 -11.35
N PRO A 27 -16.43 -0.57 -10.69
CA PRO A 27 -17.75 -0.55 -11.30
C PRO A 27 -18.23 0.85 -11.67
N LEU A 28 -17.82 1.89 -10.94
CA LEU A 28 -18.17 3.27 -11.24
C LEU A 28 -17.63 3.69 -12.61
N PHE A 29 -16.42 3.29 -12.97
CA PHE A 29 -15.84 3.54 -14.29
C PHE A 29 -16.64 2.85 -15.41
N ALA A 30 -17.15 1.65 -15.18
CA ALA A 30 -17.97 0.94 -16.17
C ALA A 30 -19.34 1.61 -16.34
N ILE A 31 -20.00 2.00 -15.25
CA ILE A 31 -21.32 2.63 -15.25
C ILE A 31 -21.30 4.00 -15.95
N VAL A 32 -20.28 4.81 -15.68
CA VAL A 32 -20.17 6.16 -16.28
C VAL A 32 -19.59 6.07 -17.70
N GLY A 33 -18.73 5.12 -17.96
CA GLY A 33 -18.00 5.02 -19.20
C GLY A 33 -18.75 4.49 -20.38
N THR A 34 -19.66 3.56 -20.17
CA THR A 34 -20.42 3.00 -21.27
C THR A 34 -21.33 4.06 -21.94
N PRO A 35 -22.13 4.86 -21.20
CA PRO A 35 -22.91 5.93 -21.80
C PRO A 35 -22.03 6.98 -22.49
N LEU A 36 -20.88 7.32 -21.88
CA LEU A 36 -19.97 8.32 -22.44
C LEU A 36 -19.34 7.86 -23.76
N ALA A 37 -18.96 6.57 -23.85
CA ALA A 37 -18.47 6.00 -25.10
C ALA A 37 -19.53 6.04 -26.21
N LEU A 38 -20.78 5.73 -25.89
CA LEU A 38 -21.89 5.81 -26.83
C LEU A 38 -22.12 7.25 -27.32
N LEU A 39 -22.09 8.23 -26.39
CA LEU A 39 -22.24 9.66 -26.75
C LEU A 39 -21.09 10.14 -27.64
N THR A 40 -19.86 9.66 -27.43
CA THR A 40 -18.71 10.03 -28.24
C THR A 40 -18.82 9.55 -29.69
N VAL A 41 -19.40 8.38 -29.90
CA VAL A 41 -19.64 7.81 -31.23
C VAL A 41 -20.77 8.57 -31.95
N TRP A 42 -21.82 8.95 -31.22
CA TRP A 42 -22.97 9.63 -31.79
C TRP A 42 -22.71 11.12 -32.08
N GLN A 43 -22.03 11.79 -31.19
CA GLN A 43 -21.78 13.24 -31.29
C GLN A 43 -20.36 13.60 -30.84
N PRO A 44 -19.35 13.47 -31.71
CA PRO A 44 -17.97 13.80 -31.37
C PRO A 44 -17.83 15.30 -31.07
N SER A 45 -17.33 15.62 -29.92
CA SER A 45 -17.05 16.97 -29.45
C SER A 45 -15.85 16.98 -28.51
N THR A 46 -15.30 18.15 -28.19
CA THR A 46 -14.20 18.27 -27.21
C THR A 46 -14.52 17.56 -25.91
N THR A 47 -15.73 17.79 -25.36
CA THR A 47 -16.14 17.20 -24.10
C THR A 47 -16.29 15.69 -24.18
N ASN A 48 -16.93 15.17 -25.23
CA ASN A 48 -17.20 13.75 -25.34
C ASN A 48 -15.90 12.96 -25.58
N VAL A 49 -15.07 13.39 -26.52
CA VAL A 49 -13.79 12.73 -26.83
C VAL A 49 -12.79 12.88 -25.70
N GLY A 50 -12.67 14.09 -25.12
CA GLY A 50 -11.80 14.35 -23.98
C GLY A 50 -12.19 13.54 -22.74
N SER A 51 -13.48 13.46 -22.44
CA SER A 51 -13.99 12.66 -21.31
C SER A 51 -13.77 11.16 -21.52
N LEU A 52 -13.97 10.67 -22.75
CA LEU A 52 -13.67 9.29 -23.08
C LEU A 52 -12.16 8.98 -22.91
N ALA A 53 -11.27 9.85 -23.38
CA ALA A 53 -9.83 9.71 -23.24
C ALA A 53 -9.41 9.70 -21.75
N ILE A 54 -9.97 10.61 -20.95
CA ILE A 54 -9.75 10.67 -19.49
C ILE A 54 -10.17 9.35 -18.83
N MET A 55 -11.32 8.83 -19.20
CA MET A 55 -11.86 7.61 -18.62
C MET A 55 -11.04 6.37 -19.01
N VAL A 56 -10.66 6.23 -20.28
CA VAL A 56 -9.79 5.14 -20.74
C VAL A 56 -8.44 5.19 -20.02
N THR A 57 -7.86 6.38 -19.89
CA THR A 57 -6.63 6.57 -19.13
C THR A 57 -6.80 6.17 -17.66
N GLY A 58 -7.94 6.52 -17.03
CA GLY A 58 -8.28 6.11 -15.67
C GLY A 58 -8.37 4.59 -15.52
N ILE A 59 -9.05 3.92 -16.44
CA ILE A 59 -9.14 2.45 -16.44
C ILE A 59 -7.74 1.82 -16.56
N ILE A 60 -6.90 2.33 -17.43
CA ILE A 60 -5.53 1.81 -17.63
C ILE A 60 -4.69 2.04 -16.37
N LEU A 61 -4.64 3.26 -15.83
CA LEU A 61 -3.80 3.60 -14.69
C LEU A 61 -4.29 2.94 -13.39
N VAL A 62 -5.57 3.09 -13.08
CA VAL A 62 -6.14 2.55 -11.84
C VAL A 62 -6.30 1.03 -11.93
N GLY A 63 -6.71 0.50 -13.08
CA GLY A 63 -6.87 -0.93 -13.31
C GLY A 63 -5.54 -1.68 -13.30
N SER A 64 -4.49 -1.13 -13.89
CA SER A 64 -3.14 -1.72 -13.84
C SER A 64 -2.58 -1.72 -12.43
N ALA A 65 -2.71 -0.61 -11.70
CA ALA A 65 -2.30 -0.51 -10.32
C ALA A 65 -3.08 -1.49 -9.41
N PHE A 66 -4.39 -1.61 -9.63
CA PHE A 66 -5.22 -2.56 -8.90
C PHE A 66 -4.86 -4.03 -9.21
N SER A 67 -4.66 -4.37 -10.47
CA SER A 67 -4.26 -5.74 -10.84
C SER A 67 -2.86 -6.08 -10.33
N GLY A 68 -1.93 -5.13 -10.32
CA GLY A 68 -0.64 -5.24 -9.65
C GLY A 68 -0.80 -5.52 -8.16
N TYR A 69 -1.59 -4.72 -7.47
CA TYR A 69 -1.90 -4.91 -6.06
C TYR A 69 -2.51 -6.31 -5.77
N ARG A 70 -3.53 -6.72 -6.53
CA ARG A 70 -4.16 -8.04 -6.38
C ARG A 70 -3.18 -9.19 -6.61
N ARG A 71 -2.29 -9.04 -7.60
CA ARG A 71 -1.26 -10.05 -7.91
C ARG A 71 -0.26 -10.23 -6.78
N SER A 72 0.14 -9.14 -6.12
CA SER A 72 1.07 -9.21 -5.01
C SER A 72 0.47 -9.84 -3.76
N GLN A 73 -0.79 -9.53 -3.47
CA GLN A 73 -1.47 -10.15 -2.32
C GLN A 73 -1.49 -11.68 -2.43
N ARG A 74 -1.53 -12.20 -3.67
CA ARG A 74 -1.45 -13.65 -3.91
C ARG A 74 -0.04 -14.23 -3.83
N ARG A 75 1.00 -13.41 -4.05
CA ARG A 75 2.40 -13.86 -4.06
C ARG A 75 3.05 -13.86 -2.69
N GLY A 76 2.43 -13.24 -1.70
CA GLY A 76 3.01 -13.06 -0.39
C GLY A 76 4.18 -12.04 -0.36
N PRO A 77 4.88 -11.92 0.76
CA PRO A 77 5.98 -10.99 0.91
C PRO A 77 7.19 -11.41 0.07
N MET A 78 7.88 -10.45 -0.50
CA MET A 78 9.15 -10.66 -1.20
C MET A 78 10.28 -10.74 -0.16
N LEU A 79 10.85 -11.94 0.00
CA LEU A 79 11.91 -12.22 0.95
C LEU A 79 13.25 -12.38 0.21
N SER A 80 14.32 -11.84 0.77
CA SER A 80 15.68 -12.07 0.30
C SER A 80 16.65 -12.27 1.47
N ILE A 81 17.78 -12.90 1.17
CA ILE A 81 18.88 -13.00 2.12
C ILE A 81 19.69 -11.71 2.02
N VAL A 82 20.04 -11.16 3.18
CA VAL A 82 20.95 -10.04 3.32
C VAL A 82 22.09 -10.45 4.26
N PRO A 83 23.24 -9.75 4.24
CA PRO A 83 24.30 -10.05 5.18
C PRO A 83 23.79 -10.03 6.62
N GLY A 84 23.84 -11.18 7.28
CA GLY A 84 23.44 -11.37 8.67
C GLY A 84 21.94 -11.52 8.91
N GLY A 85 21.10 -11.69 7.87
CA GLY A 85 19.66 -11.82 8.13
C GLY A 85 18.77 -12.03 6.92
N VAL A 86 17.46 -11.87 7.15
CA VAL A 86 16.40 -11.95 6.14
C VAL A 86 15.78 -10.58 5.97
N ALA A 87 15.69 -10.13 4.72
CA ALA A 87 15.02 -8.88 4.36
C ALA A 87 13.64 -9.14 3.77
N VAL A 88 12.69 -8.31 4.17
CA VAL A 88 11.36 -8.20 3.58
C VAL A 88 11.31 -6.95 2.73
N HIS A 89 11.10 -7.13 1.44
CA HIS A 89 11.08 -6.00 0.50
C HIS A 89 9.71 -5.35 0.42
N PRO A 90 9.68 -4.03 0.14
CA PRO A 90 8.44 -3.28 0.04
C PRO A 90 7.56 -3.76 -1.10
N TYR A 91 6.28 -3.80 -0.84
CA TYR A 91 5.30 -3.88 -1.90
C TYR A 91 4.77 -2.47 -2.22
N LEU A 92 5.25 -1.94 -3.31
CA LEU A 92 4.88 -0.58 -3.75
C LEU A 92 3.50 -0.47 -4.40
N GLY A 93 2.78 -1.58 -4.57
CA GLY A 93 1.48 -1.58 -5.25
C GLY A 93 0.42 -0.69 -4.60
N SER A 94 0.44 -0.57 -3.27
CA SER A 94 -0.46 0.35 -2.55
C SER A 94 -0.16 1.81 -2.88
N ILE A 95 1.13 2.16 -2.96
CA ILE A 95 1.60 3.51 -3.29
C ILE A 95 1.33 3.79 -4.76
N TRP A 96 1.63 2.85 -5.65
CA TRP A 96 1.35 2.99 -7.08
C TRP A 96 -0.14 3.20 -7.37
N PHE A 97 -1.02 2.59 -6.56
CA PHE A 97 -2.45 2.83 -6.68
C PHE A 97 -2.81 4.30 -6.37
N VAL A 98 -2.24 4.87 -5.31
CA VAL A 98 -2.44 6.28 -4.95
C VAL A 98 -1.83 7.20 -6.00
N LEU A 99 -0.58 6.93 -6.40
CA LEU A 99 0.11 7.72 -7.43
C LEU A 99 -0.61 7.63 -8.78
N GLY A 100 -1.16 6.46 -9.13
CA GLY A 100 -1.97 6.27 -10.33
C GLY A 100 -3.23 7.13 -10.33
N GLN A 101 -3.89 7.29 -9.19
CA GLN A 101 -5.02 8.21 -9.06
C GLN A 101 -4.61 9.67 -9.29
N TYR A 102 -3.51 10.13 -8.68
CA TYR A 102 -3.01 11.49 -8.90
C TYR A 102 -2.59 11.71 -10.37
N ALA A 103 -1.90 10.74 -10.98
CA ALA A 103 -1.51 10.80 -12.37
C ALA A 103 -2.73 10.88 -13.30
N TRP A 104 -3.79 10.14 -12.98
CA TRP A 104 -5.04 10.20 -13.72
C TRP A 104 -5.67 11.59 -13.63
N PHE A 105 -5.87 12.14 -12.43
CA PHE A 105 -6.42 13.48 -12.28
C PHE A 105 -5.54 14.55 -12.94
N ALA A 106 -4.22 14.43 -12.84
CA ALA A 106 -3.28 15.34 -13.49
C ALA A 106 -3.35 15.28 -15.03
N SER A 107 -3.72 14.14 -15.61
CA SER A 107 -3.87 13.97 -17.06
C SER A 107 -5.15 14.55 -17.65
N MET A 108 -6.15 14.88 -16.82
CA MET A 108 -7.46 15.34 -17.30
C MET A 108 -7.38 16.64 -18.12
N GLY A 109 -6.66 17.64 -17.64
CA GLY A 109 -6.49 18.91 -18.34
C GLY A 109 -5.78 18.77 -19.68
N PRO A 110 -4.59 18.16 -19.74
CA PRO A 110 -3.89 17.88 -21.00
C PRO A 110 -4.74 17.10 -22.02
N LEU A 111 -5.47 16.07 -21.59
CA LEU A 111 -6.35 15.30 -22.49
C LEU A 111 -7.50 16.14 -23.04
N MET A 112 -8.12 16.99 -22.20
CA MET A 112 -9.16 17.93 -22.65
C MET A 112 -8.57 18.98 -23.61
N LEU A 113 -7.37 19.47 -23.34
CA LEU A 113 -6.69 20.42 -24.25
C LEU A 113 -6.42 19.80 -25.61
N ILE A 114 -5.92 18.58 -25.69
CA ILE A 114 -5.70 17.86 -26.94
C ILE A 114 -7.02 17.73 -27.72
N SER A 115 -8.11 17.32 -27.04
CA SER A 115 -9.43 17.23 -27.68
C SER A 115 -9.92 18.58 -28.20
N TYR A 116 -9.69 19.64 -27.44
CA TYR A 116 -10.04 21.01 -27.87
C TYR A 116 -9.26 21.45 -29.11
N LEU A 117 -7.98 21.14 -29.24
CA LEU A 117 -7.19 21.48 -30.42
C LEU A 117 -7.74 20.84 -31.70
N ILE A 118 -8.44 19.72 -31.58
CA ILE A 118 -9.06 18.99 -32.69
C ILE A 118 -10.44 19.60 -33.03
N TYR A 119 -11.30 19.77 -32.03
CA TYR A 119 -12.72 20.14 -32.25
C TYR A 119 -13.01 21.62 -32.10
N ARG A 120 -12.18 22.34 -31.34
CA ARG A 120 -12.26 23.79 -31.09
C ARG A 120 -13.59 24.30 -30.54
N ASP A 121 -14.28 23.45 -29.78
CA ASP A 121 -15.50 23.78 -29.08
C ASP A 121 -15.30 23.74 -27.56
N MET A 122 -16.20 24.35 -26.79
CA MET A 122 -16.28 24.28 -25.34
C MET A 122 -14.95 24.58 -24.58
N LEU A 123 -14.30 25.70 -24.88
CA LEU A 123 -13.08 26.17 -24.19
C LEU A 123 -13.22 26.19 -22.65
N TRP A 124 -14.40 26.49 -22.13
CA TRP A 124 -14.64 26.49 -20.68
C TRP A 124 -14.39 25.13 -20.04
N ALA A 125 -14.70 24.03 -20.74
CA ALA A 125 -14.46 22.69 -20.24
C ALA A 125 -12.94 22.43 -20.08
N VAL A 126 -12.14 22.87 -21.05
CA VAL A 126 -10.67 22.79 -20.97
C VAL A 126 -10.16 23.51 -19.73
N ILE A 127 -10.64 24.75 -19.51
CA ILE A 127 -10.22 25.56 -18.35
C ILE A 127 -10.59 24.84 -17.05
N ALA A 128 -11.80 24.29 -16.93
CA ALA A 128 -12.23 23.57 -15.74
C ALA A 128 -11.35 22.34 -15.45
N PHE A 129 -11.06 21.52 -16.46
CA PHE A 129 -10.21 20.34 -16.30
C PHE A 129 -8.74 20.69 -16.08
N MET A 130 -8.23 21.79 -16.63
CA MET A 130 -6.89 22.30 -16.32
C MET A 130 -6.78 22.71 -14.84
N VAL A 131 -7.78 23.36 -14.29
CA VAL A 131 -7.83 23.69 -12.86
C VAL A 131 -7.82 22.41 -12.01
N ILE A 132 -8.62 21.41 -12.36
CA ILE A 132 -8.64 20.11 -11.67
C ILE A 132 -7.28 19.46 -11.72
N SER A 133 -6.60 19.46 -12.87
CA SER A 133 -5.24 18.91 -13.03
C SER A 133 -4.22 19.65 -12.17
N CYS A 134 -4.26 20.96 -12.13
CA CYS A 134 -3.38 21.77 -11.28
C CYS A 134 -3.62 21.47 -9.78
N LEU A 135 -4.88 21.39 -9.36
CA LEU A 135 -5.22 21.01 -7.99
C LEU A 135 -4.75 19.60 -7.65
N ALA A 136 -4.86 18.64 -8.57
CA ALA A 136 -4.35 17.28 -8.38
C ALA A 136 -2.82 17.25 -8.23
N LEU A 137 -2.10 18.03 -9.04
CA LEU A 137 -0.64 18.16 -8.93
C LEU A 137 -0.26 18.78 -7.58
N LEU A 138 -0.92 19.84 -7.14
CA LEU A 138 -0.70 20.43 -5.82
C LEU A 138 -1.01 19.43 -4.70
N ALA A 139 -2.12 18.70 -4.79
CA ALA A 139 -2.47 17.67 -3.83
C ALA A 139 -1.41 16.54 -3.79
N SER A 140 -0.88 16.13 -4.93
CA SER A 140 0.19 15.12 -4.99
C SER A 140 1.47 15.60 -4.33
N TRP A 141 1.78 16.89 -4.41
CA TRP A 141 2.93 17.50 -3.76
C TRP A 141 2.82 17.50 -2.24
N THR A 142 1.59 17.63 -1.71
CA THR A 142 1.31 17.59 -0.27
C THR A 142 1.01 16.18 0.24
N ALA A 143 0.95 15.17 -0.64
CA ALA A 143 0.67 13.79 -0.28
C ALA A 143 1.73 13.22 0.67
N ALA A 144 1.32 12.27 1.51
CA ALA A 144 2.23 11.58 2.42
C ALA A 144 3.30 10.80 1.65
N TYR A 145 2.91 10.12 0.56
CA TYR A 145 3.83 9.36 -0.28
C TYR A 145 4.24 10.18 -1.51
N ARG A 146 5.44 10.70 -1.50
CA ARG A 146 6.04 11.40 -2.65
C ARG A 146 6.98 10.45 -3.38
N PRO A 147 7.03 10.44 -4.73
CA PRO A 147 7.91 9.54 -5.48
C PRO A 147 9.39 9.65 -5.10
N GLY A 148 9.86 10.87 -4.77
CA GLY A 148 11.25 11.13 -4.40
C GLY A 148 11.63 10.76 -2.96
N THR A 149 10.63 10.54 -2.08
CA THR A 149 10.86 10.22 -0.66
C THR A 149 10.56 8.76 -0.32
N ILE A 150 10.13 7.96 -1.31
CA ILE A 150 9.82 6.56 -1.10
C ILE A 150 11.10 5.76 -0.89
N HIS A 151 11.21 5.11 0.25
CA HIS A 151 12.30 4.19 0.53
C HIS A 151 12.30 3.00 -0.44
N ARG A 152 13.45 2.71 -1.05
CA ARG A 152 13.62 1.65 -2.05
C ARG A 152 14.30 0.39 -1.51
N GLY A 153 14.84 0.46 -0.31
CA GLY A 153 15.48 -0.67 0.39
C GLY A 153 14.46 -1.64 1.00
N PRO A 154 14.95 -2.63 1.76
CA PRO A 154 14.08 -3.50 2.54
C PRO A 154 13.30 -2.68 3.58
N ILE A 155 12.02 -2.99 3.74
CA ILE A 155 11.18 -2.35 4.78
C ILE A 155 11.40 -2.98 6.14
N MET A 156 11.67 -4.29 6.17
CA MET A 156 11.91 -5.00 7.41
C MET A 156 13.11 -5.90 7.23
N THR A 157 14.01 -5.88 8.20
CA THR A 157 15.17 -6.76 8.26
C THR A 157 15.14 -7.52 9.57
N LEU A 158 15.27 -8.85 9.49
CA LEU A 158 15.30 -9.75 10.62
C LEU A 158 16.72 -10.27 10.77
N THR A 159 17.35 -10.01 11.92
CA THR A 159 18.67 -10.50 12.27
C THR A 159 18.62 -11.37 13.53
N PRO A 160 19.65 -12.13 13.89
CA PRO A 160 19.69 -12.88 15.15
C PRO A 160 19.54 -12.01 16.42
N GLU A 161 19.89 -10.75 16.35
CA GLU A 161 19.91 -9.85 17.51
C GLU A 161 18.69 -8.94 17.62
N TYR A 162 18.16 -8.48 16.48
CA TYR A 162 17.07 -7.53 16.42
C TYR A 162 16.26 -7.70 15.13
N PHE A 163 15.08 -7.14 15.09
CA PHE A 163 14.45 -6.76 13.83
C PHE A 163 14.44 -5.24 13.67
N GLU A 164 14.52 -4.84 12.43
CA GLU A 164 14.52 -3.44 12.02
C GLU A 164 13.38 -3.20 11.05
N ILE A 165 12.60 -2.15 11.27
CA ILE A 165 11.61 -1.68 10.31
C ILE A 165 12.03 -0.32 9.82
N HIS A 166 12.08 -0.15 8.50
CA HIS A 166 12.28 1.12 7.86
C HIS A 166 10.92 1.63 7.32
N PRO A 167 10.21 2.49 8.07
CA PRO A 167 8.95 3.04 7.61
C PRO A 167 9.15 3.82 6.31
N MET A 168 8.18 3.74 5.40
CA MET A 168 8.29 4.39 4.08
C MET A 168 8.36 5.92 4.17
N LEU A 169 7.87 6.50 5.25
CA LEU A 169 7.80 7.94 5.47
C LEU A 169 8.83 8.46 6.49
N ALA A 170 9.64 7.60 7.07
CA ALA A 170 10.66 7.98 8.03
C ALA A 170 12.05 7.98 7.39
N ASP A 171 12.88 8.93 7.82
CA ASP A 171 14.27 9.05 7.34
C ASP A 171 15.20 8.01 7.97
N SER A 172 14.79 7.41 9.09
CA SER A 172 15.61 6.46 9.83
C SER A 172 14.84 5.18 10.16
N PRO A 173 15.54 4.02 10.14
CA PRO A 173 14.97 2.76 10.57
C PRO A 173 14.76 2.73 12.09
N VAL A 174 13.78 1.94 12.51
CA VAL A 174 13.50 1.67 13.92
C VAL A 174 13.90 0.25 14.23
N ARG A 175 14.77 0.07 15.24
CA ARG A 175 15.30 -1.23 15.67
C ARG A 175 14.68 -1.69 16.98
N PHE A 176 14.35 -2.98 17.03
CA PHE A 176 13.80 -3.65 18.19
C PHE A 176 14.66 -4.88 18.53
N PRO A 177 15.49 -4.82 19.58
CA PRO A 177 16.22 -5.99 20.05
C PRO A 177 15.24 -7.09 20.49
N TRP A 178 15.51 -8.34 20.15
CA TRP A 178 14.67 -9.47 20.56
C TRP A 178 14.61 -9.61 22.09
N THR A 179 15.69 -9.20 22.76
CA THR A 179 15.78 -9.22 24.23
C THR A 179 14.77 -8.28 24.92
N SER A 180 14.29 -7.26 24.21
CA SER A 180 13.26 -6.35 24.71
C SER A 180 11.85 -6.92 24.62
N GLY A 181 11.65 -8.16 24.16
CA GLY A 181 10.38 -8.84 24.07
C GLY A 181 9.33 -8.05 23.24
N PRO A 182 9.66 -7.66 22.00
CA PRO A 182 8.74 -6.85 21.19
C PRO A 182 7.47 -7.62 20.87
N ARG A 183 6.33 -6.91 20.94
CA ARG A 183 5.02 -7.47 20.60
C ARG A 183 4.12 -6.41 19.98
N ILE A 184 3.28 -6.83 19.05
CA ILE A 184 2.25 -5.97 18.49
C ILE A 184 1.07 -5.95 19.45
N VAL A 185 0.66 -4.76 19.90
CA VAL A 185 -0.49 -4.58 20.78
C VAL A 185 -1.75 -4.32 19.98
N HIS A 186 -1.61 -3.55 18.91
CA HIS A 186 -2.71 -3.08 18.10
C HIS A 186 -2.24 -2.77 16.68
N THR A 187 -3.13 -2.87 15.72
CA THR A 187 -2.91 -2.40 14.35
C THR A 187 -4.15 -1.64 13.89
N GLU A 188 -3.96 -0.57 13.16
CA GLU A 188 -5.07 0.21 12.62
C GLU A 188 -4.79 0.74 11.23
N VAL A 189 -5.84 1.15 10.55
CA VAL A 189 -5.78 1.81 9.25
C VAL A 189 -6.24 3.25 9.43
N VAL A 190 -5.31 4.18 9.30
CA VAL A 190 -5.57 5.61 9.45
C VAL A 190 -5.48 6.33 8.12
N LYS A 191 -6.20 7.43 8.00
CA LYS A 191 -6.11 8.31 6.83
C LYS A 191 -5.23 9.51 7.17
N VAL A 192 -4.07 9.60 6.55
CA VAL A 192 -3.12 10.69 6.73
C VAL A 192 -2.88 11.38 5.39
N LYS A 193 -3.12 12.71 5.32
CA LYS A 193 -2.88 13.52 4.11
C LYS A 193 -3.38 12.82 2.82
N HIS A 194 -4.65 12.41 2.82
CA HIS A 194 -5.33 11.71 1.72
C HIS A 194 -4.82 10.30 1.40
N CYS A 195 -3.83 9.79 2.11
CA CYS A 195 -3.34 8.42 1.98
C CYS A 195 -3.92 7.53 3.08
N VAL A 196 -4.16 6.26 2.74
CA VAL A 196 -4.54 5.23 3.69
C VAL A 196 -3.25 4.54 4.14
N ILE A 197 -2.94 4.66 5.42
CA ILE A 197 -1.73 4.14 6.06
C ILE A 197 -2.12 3.03 7.03
N LYS A 198 -1.40 1.92 6.98
CA LYS A 198 -1.48 0.86 7.99
C LYS A 198 -0.43 1.11 9.05
N GLN A 199 -0.86 1.17 10.30
CA GLN A 199 0.04 1.37 11.44
C GLN A 199 0.01 0.17 12.38
N ALA A 200 1.17 -0.19 12.89
CA ALA A 200 1.33 -1.15 13.97
C ALA A 200 1.83 -0.45 15.23
N TYR A 201 1.25 -0.80 16.35
CA TYR A 201 1.64 -0.34 17.67
C TYR A 201 2.46 -1.43 18.33
N ILE A 202 3.76 -1.20 18.50
CA ILE A 202 4.70 -2.17 19.05
C ILE A 202 5.12 -1.72 20.43
N THR A 203 4.99 -2.61 21.41
CA THR A 203 5.52 -2.43 22.78
C THR A 203 6.70 -3.33 23.01
N THR A 204 7.52 -2.96 23.98
CA THR A 204 8.65 -3.75 24.46
C THR A 204 8.55 -3.92 25.98
N THR A 205 9.19 -4.94 26.50
CA THR A 205 9.26 -5.19 27.96
C THR A 205 9.91 -3.97 28.65
N GLY A 206 9.23 -3.40 29.62
CA GLY A 206 9.68 -2.18 30.33
C GLY A 206 9.29 -0.86 29.70
N ASN A 207 8.69 -0.86 28.50
CA ASN A 207 8.11 0.34 27.91
C ASN A 207 6.64 0.08 27.53
N GLU A 208 5.72 0.55 28.36
CA GLU A 208 4.28 0.38 28.14
C GLU A 208 3.72 1.32 27.05
N THR A 209 4.46 2.39 26.71
CA THR A 209 4.02 3.31 25.67
C THR A 209 4.30 2.66 24.29
N PRO A 210 3.26 2.35 23.52
CA PRO A 210 3.45 1.70 22.24
C PRO A 210 4.08 2.67 21.23
N MET A 211 5.06 2.19 20.49
CA MET A 211 5.63 2.90 19.35
C MET A 211 4.79 2.62 18.11
N THR A 212 4.36 3.68 17.44
CA THR A 212 3.57 3.60 16.20
C THR A 212 4.50 3.53 14.99
N ILE A 213 4.31 2.51 14.14
CA ILE A 213 5.13 2.30 12.95
C ILE A 213 4.24 2.13 11.72
N ASP A 214 4.59 2.79 10.63
CA ASP A 214 3.96 2.59 9.32
C ASP A 214 4.39 1.26 8.71
N ILE A 215 3.42 0.38 8.47
CA ILE A 215 3.60 -0.94 7.85
C ILE A 215 2.87 -1.06 6.50
N THR A 216 2.50 0.06 5.88
CA THR A 216 1.65 0.09 4.67
C THR A 216 2.22 -0.73 3.52
N CYS A 217 3.51 -0.69 3.32
CA CYS A 217 4.19 -1.41 2.24
C CYS A 217 4.73 -2.78 2.64
N LEU A 218 4.55 -3.15 3.89
CA LEU A 218 4.82 -4.49 4.36
C LEU A 218 3.66 -5.40 3.92
N ASN A 219 3.91 -6.27 2.95
CA ASN A 219 2.89 -7.18 2.41
C ASN A 219 2.64 -8.37 3.36
N LEU A 220 2.39 -8.05 4.62
CA LEU A 220 2.05 -8.98 5.69
C LEU A 220 0.72 -8.57 6.32
N THR A 221 -0.05 -9.54 6.74
CA THR A 221 -1.19 -9.29 7.65
C THR A 221 -0.66 -9.02 9.06
N ALA A 222 -1.52 -8.44 9.90
CA ALA A 222 -1.17 -8.24 11.31
C ALA A 222 -0.82 -9.56 12.02
N GLU A 223 -1.57 -10.63 11.72
CA GLU A 223 -1.32 -11.96 12.26
C GLU A 223 0.02 -12.56 11.78
N GLN A 224 0.33 -12.42 10.49
CA GLN A 224 1.62 -12.87 9.94
C GLN A 224 2.78 -12.13 10.59
N LEU A 225 2.67 -10.80 10.72
CA LEU A 225 3.68 -9.99 11.38
C LEU A 225 3.82 -10.37 12.87
N GLN A 226 2.70 -10.58 13.58
CA GLN A 226 2.70 -11.03 14.97
C GLN A 226 3.33 -12.41 15.13
N ARG A 227 3.06 -13.36 14.22
CA ARG A 227 3.69 -14.69 14.22
C ARG A 227 5.20 -14.60 14.03
N VAL A 228 5.66 -13.78 13.09
CA VAL A 228 7.10 -13.56 12.85
C VAL A 228 7.76 -12.98 14.10
N ILE A 229 7.25 -11.87 14.61
CA ILE A 229 7.82 -11.21 15.80
C ILE A 229 7.74 -12.14 17.01
N GLY A 230 6.61 -12.77 17.27
CA GLY A 230 6.41 -13.68 18.42
C GLY A 230 7.33 -14.90 18.36
N CYS A 231 7.54 -15.48 17.17
CA CYS A 231 8.46 -16.60 17.01
C CYS A 231 9.87 -16.26 17.50
N PHE A 232 10.44 -15.17 16.99
CA PHE A 232 11.83 -14.80 17.31
C PHE A 232 11.98 -14.12 18.66
N ALA A 233 10.96 -13.43 19.16
CA ALA A 233 10.97 -12.88 20.52
C ALA A 233 10.94 -13.97 21.59
N CYS A 234 10.06 -14.98 21.43
CA CYS A 234 9.84 -16.03 22.43
C CYS A 234 10.75 -17.25 22.28
N ARG A 235 11.41 -17.44 21.12
CA ARG A 235 12.20 -18.65 20.82
C ARG A 235 13.63 -18.30 20.34
N PRO A 236 14.56 -18.00 21.27
CA PRO A 236 15.91 -17.57 20.93
C PRO A 236 16.69 -18.55 20.04
N GLN A 237 16.39 -19.86 20.16
CA GLN A 237 17.05 -20.92 19.39
C GLN A 237 16.85 -20.79 17.86
N TYR A 238 15.78 -20.12 17.41
CA TYR A 238 15.54 -19.92 15.98
C TYR A 238 16.23 -18.69 15.41
N ARG A 239 16.76 -17.79 16.26
CA ARG A 239 17.35 -16.52 15.78
C ARG A 239 18.57 -16.73 14.92
N ASN A 240 19.42 -17.72 15.27
CA ASN A 240 20.64 -18.01 14.50
C ASN A 240 20.34 -18.50 13.07
N ILE A 241 19.16 -19.08 12.84
CA ILE A 241 18.72 -19.53 11.50
C ILE A 241 18.56 -18.33 10.56
N LEU A 242 18.20 -17.14 11.08
CA LEU A 242 18.03 -15.93 10.29
C LEU A 242 19.28 -15.52 9.51
N ALA A 243 20.47 -15.83 10.03
CA ALA A 243 21.74 -15.56 9.36
C ALA A 243 22.09 -16.58 8.26
N THR A 244 21.25 -17.60 8.07
CA THR A 244 21.47 -18.70 7.11
C THR A 244 20.43 -18.68 6.00
N THR A 245 20.66 -19.50 4.96
CA THR A 245 19.67 -19.68 3.89
C THR A 245 18.32 -20.21 4.40
N GLY A 246 18.33 -21.04 5.46
CA GLY A 246 17.13 -21.55 6.12
C GLY A 246 16.25 -20.46 6.76
N GLY A 247 16.81 -19.28 7.02
CA GLY A 247 16.07 -18.15 7.57
C GLY A 247 14.92 -17.68 6.66
N VAL A 248 15.15 -17.62 5.35
CA VAL A 248 14.12 -17.25 4.38
C VAL A 248 12.99 -18.27 4.37
N ASP A 249 13.30 -19.56 4.41
CA ASP A 249 12.30 -20.63 4.39
C ASP A 249 11.49 -20.65 5.69
N LEU A 250 12.15 -20.41 6.83
CA LEU A 250 11.48 -20.28 8.11
C LEU A 250 10.50 -19.08 8.11
N VAL A 251 10.95 -17.90 7.68
CA VAL A 251 10.08 -16.72 7.59
C VAL A 251 8.94 -16.98 6.61
N ARG A 252 9.20 -17.62 5.47
CA ARG A 252 8.15 -17.99 4.49
C ARG A 252 7.12 -18.95 5.10
N ALA A 253 7.54 -19.91 5.89
CA ALA A 253 6.63 -20.80 6.61
C ALA A 253 5.75 -20.05 7.62
N LEU A 254 6.34 -19.09 8.36
CA LEU A 254 5.60 -18.26 9.33
C LEU A 254 4.55 -17.36 8.70
N VAL A 255 4.80 -16.88 7.49
CA VAL A 255 3.86 -15.99 6.77
C VAL A 255 2.90 -16.75 5.84
N SER A 256 2.99 -18.07 5.74
CA SER A 256 2.03 -18.87 4.99
C SER A 256 0.62 -18.78 5.60
N GLU A 257 -0.42 -18.95 4.77
CA GLU A 257 -1.82 -18.92 5.23
C GLU A 257 -2.14 -20.09 6.16
N ASN A 258 -1.50 -21.25 5.93
CA ASN A 258 -1.63 -22.45 6.77
C ASN A 258 -0.25 -22.87 7.29
N PRO A 259 0.21 -22.30 8.41
CA PRO A 259 1.48 -22.73 9.00
C PRO A 259 1.34 -24.14 9.55
N VAL A 260 1.83 -25.13 8.81
CA VAL A 260 1.84 -26.54 9.24
C VAL A 260 2.79 -26.67 10.43
N GLY A 261 2.27 -27.10 11.57
CA GLY A 261 3.06 -27.52 12.72
C GLY A 261 3.41 -26.45 13.76
N TRP A 262 2.75 -25.30 13.77
CA TRP A 262 2.93 -24.32 14.86
C TRP A 262 1.90 -24.53 15.95
N PRO A 263 2.32 -24.75 17.21
CA PRO A 263 1.41 -24.69 18.35
C PRO A 263 0.91 -23.24 18.49
N ALA A 264 -0.40 -23.10 18.68
CA ALA A 264 -1.10 -21.85 18.93
C ALA A 264 -0.54 -21.10 20.15
#